data_b9c2a99281a55d5820ea825b71eaf1c8
#
_entry.id   b9c2a99281a55d5820ea825b71eaf1c8
#
_cell.length_a   1.000
_cell.length_b   1.000
_cell.length_c   1.000
_cell.angle_alpha   90.00
_cell.angle_beta   90.00
_cell.angle_gamma   90.00
#
_symmetry.space_group_name_H-M   'P 1'
#
loop_
_entity.id
_entity.type
_entity.pdbx_description
1 polymer ?
#
loop_
_entity_poly.entity_id
_entity_poly.type
_entity_poly.pdbx_seq_one_letter_code
_entity_poly.pdbx_strand_id
1 'polypeptide(L)'
;MTAGRCARCGRDVPGNAHFCPGCGFDLRDGRPRVATGLLHPSQLLHGRYQIERRLAQGGQSAVYLAHDVYDNGNLRALKEMSEANLGPAEREKAINDFFREAEMLRALDHPALAKVYDVFVEGQKHFLVMEYVRGHNLEDELIDVGRPLEWDRVAAWGMALCDVLTYLHSTRPPIIYRDLKPANVMLTPDGSLKLIDFGIARWLHPSRTHDTSQLGTDGYAPLEQYTARSEPRSDLYALGASLYHLVTGRVPEGAPMRVAGQTLTLVRAINPSVPESFERVILKALELHARDRFQSAHEMRAELASLFSPERSGSQPSATLPPAGMRIPASTPSLPPRGTRPPALAPARINTGTRNPSGGPASRRTAAAQGTLPRLRIWPLRLDAGFLEINAATVLRLELSNSGGGELQGRTETNHHSLHVEPRVISSDTAELLVHIDTAGLRDGPYTCHLAVRTNGGDQIVPVRFIVRPAGFGSTGSMPRIPSV
;
A
#
# COMPACT_ATOMS: atom_id res chain seq x y z
N MET A 1 26.01 26.16 23.23
CA MET A 1 24.53 26.00 23.31
C MET A 1 24.27 24.93 24.35
N THR A 2 23.62 25.28 25.45
CA THR A 2 23.45 24.42 26.61
C THR A 2 22.48 23.30 26.31
N ALA A 3 22.92 22.05 26.51
CA ALA A 3 22.04 20.87 26.46
C ALA A 3 20.95 21.05 27.54
N GLY A 4 19.69 20.89 27.15
CA GLY A 4 18.53 20.94 28.05
C GLY A 4 18.16 19.52 28.51
N ARG A 5 17.35 19.42 29.58
CA ARG A 5 16.74 18.16 29.99
C ARG A 5 15.27 18.10 29.54
N CYS A 6 14.86 16.96 29.01
CA CYS A 6 13.46 16.74 28.67
C CYS A 6 12.58 16.83 29.94
N ALA A 7 11.60 17.73 29.91
CA ALA A 7 10.67 17.93 31.04
C ALA A 7 9.81 16.68 31.35
N ARG A 8 9.69 15.73 30.39
CA ARG A 8 8.87 14.52 30.55
C ARG A 8 9.65 13.33 31.10
N CYS A 9 10.86 13.05 30.56
CA CYS A 9 11.60 11.83 30.92
C CYS A 9 12.97 12.09 31.56
N GLY A 10 13.36 13.37 31.77
CA GLY A 10 14.62 13.77 32.40
C GLY A 10 15.87 13.52 31.58
N ARG A 11 15.78 12.96 30.37
CA ARG A 11 16.94 12.68 29.49
C ARG A 11 17.54 13.97 28.98
N ASP A 12 18.86 14.03 28.90
CA ASP A 12 19.57 15.14 28.28
C ASP A 12 19.26 15.19 26.79
N VAL A 13 18.95 16.39 26.29
CA VAL A 13 18.58 16.64 24.89
C VAL A 13 19.48 17.72 24.31
N PRO A 14 19.94 17.56 23.05
CA PRO A 14 20.69 18.58 22.35
C PRO A 14 19.93 19.90 22.30
N GLY A 15 20.62 21.03 22.45
CA GLY A 15 19.98 22.36 22.51
C GLY A 15 19.24 22.78 21.22
N ASN A 16 19.46 22.07 20.11
CA ASN A 16 18.78 22.24 18.84
C ASN A 16 17.74 21.14 18.57
N ALA A 17 17.53 20.22 19.50
CA ALA A 17 16.56 19.16 19.31
C ALA A 17 15.12 19.69 19.40
N HIS A 18 14.33 19.44 18.42
CA HIS A 18 12.90 19.75 18.40
C HIS A 18 12.08 18.72 19.18
N PHE A 19 12.59 17.50 19.32
CA PHE A 19 11.95 16.41 20.05
C PHE A 19 12.96 15.69 20.94
N CYS A 20 12.47 15.18 22.06
CA CYS A 20 13.26 14.33 22.93
C CYS A 20 13.55 12.98 22.26
N PRO A 21 14.83 12.58 22.04
CA PRO A 21 15.15 11.31 21.43
C PRO A 21 14.78 10.09 22.27
N GLY A 22 14.47 10.30 23.57
CA GLY A 22 14.12 9.22 24.48
C GLY A 22 12.64 8.94 24.64
N CYS A 23 11.77 9.97 24.52
CA CYS A 23 10.33 9.81 24.77
C CYS A 23 9.43 10.51 23.75
N GLY A 24 10.00 11.12 22.70
CA GLY A 24 9.24 11.80 21.65
C GLY A 24 8.57 13.10 22.06
N PHE A 25 8.87 13.63 23.26
CA PHE A 25 8.28 14.89 23.76
C PHE A 25 8.71 16.06 22.86
N ASP A 26 7.75 16.87 22.38
CA ASP A 26 8.07 18.08 21.61
C ASP A 26 8.61 19.15 22.56
N LEU A 27 9.86 19.52 22.33
CA LEU A 27 10.58 20.45 23.18
C LEU A 27 10.26 21.92 22.88
N ARG A 28 9.60 22.20 21.73
CA ARG A 28 9.20 23.55 21.33
C ARG A 28 7.85 23.93 21.91
N ASP A 29 6.88 22.99 21.82
CA ASP A 29 5.49 23.26 22.20
C ASP A 29 5.13 22.70 23.57
N GLY A 30 6.07 22.01 24.24
CA GLY A 30 5.85 21.42 25.56
C GLY A 30 4.80 20.30 25.55
N ARG A 31 4.44 19.76 24.37
CA ARG A 31 3.39 18.74 24.22
C ARG A 31 4.01 17.37 23.94
N PRO A 32 3.53 16.29 24.57
CA PRO A 32 3.96 14.96 24.24
C PRO A 32 3.42 14.58 22.86
N ARG A 33 4.29 14.26 21.88
CA ARG A 33 3.86 13.47 20.72
C ARG A 33 3.57 12.06 21.22
N VAL A 34 2.37 11.59 20.99
CA VAL A 34 2.04 10.19 21.21
C VAL A 34 2.71 9.40 20.07
N ALA A 35 3.89 8.84 20.36
CA ALA A 35 4.59 8.05 19.38
C ALA A 35 3.78 6.78 19.06
N THR A 36 3.61 6.49 17.75
CA THR A 36 3.06 5.22 17.26
C THR A 36 4.16 4.17 17.19
N GLY A 37 3.78 2.89 17.12
CA GLY A 37 4.73 1.81 16.94
C GLY A 37 5.39 1.29 18.23
N LEU A 38 4.88 1.64 19.40
CA LEU A 38 5.47 1.33 20.72
C LEU A 38 4.78 0.16 21.45
N LEU A 39 3.82 -0.53 20.82
CA LEU A 39 3.19 -1.70 21.45
C LEU A 39 4.14 -2.89 21.44
N HIS A 40 4.16 -3.60 22.56
CA HIS A 40 5.03 -4.75 22.75
C HIS A 40 4.30 -6.08 22.49
N PRO A 41 5.01 -7.13 22.08
CA PRO A 41 4.45 -8.47 22.03
C PRO A 41 3.77 -8.87 23.36
N SER A 42 2.69 -9.61 23.26
CA SER A 42 1.84 -10.05 24.39
C SER A 42 1.04 -8.95 25.10
N GLN A 43 1.17 -7.67 24.71
CA GLN A 43 0.31 -6.61 25.23
C GLN A 43 -1.14 -6.88 24.80
N LEU A 44 -2.07 -6.82 25.78
CA LEU A 44 -3.49 -6.98 25.54
C LEU A 44 -4.14 -5.59 25.41
N LEU A 45 -4.75 -5.31 24.26
CA LEU A 45 -5.49 -4.08 24.01
C LEU A 45 -6.99 -4.34 24.10
N HIS A 46 -7.71 -3.36 24.64
CA HIS A 46 -9.17 -3.40 24.81
C HIS A 46 -9.69 -4.70 25.47
N GLY A 47 -8.84 -5.34 26.29
CA GLY A 47 -9.14 -6.64 26.90
C GLY A 47 -9.36 -7.79 25.90
N ARG A 48 -9.08 -7.59 24.62
CA ARG A 48 -9.46 -8.51 23.53
C ARG A 48 -8.33 -8.82 22.54
N TYR A 49 -7.49 -7.86 22.18
CA TYR A 49 -6.52 -8.02 21.09
C TYR A 49 -5.12 -8.16 21.66
N GLN A 50 -4.59 -9.37 21.65
CA GLN A 50 -3.23 -9.66 22.12
C GLN A 50 -2.24 -9.44 20.98
N ILE A 51 -1.34 -8.46 21.13
CA ILE A 51 -0.33 -8.14 20.13
C ILE A 51 0.65 -9.29 19.97
N GLU A 52 0.84 -9.76 18.74
CA GLU A 52 1.88 -10.74 18.39
C GLU A 52 3.16 -10.01 17.99
N ARG A 53 3.07 -9.14 16.98
CA ARG A 53 4.21 -8.37 16.45
C ARG A 53 3.73 -7.17 15.63
N ARG A 54 4.65 -6.23 15.40
CA ARG A 54 4.43 -5.13 14.46
C ARG A 54 4.58 -5.62 13.02
N LEU A 55 3.65 -5.25 12.13
CA LEU A 55 3.66 -5.52 10.70
C LEU A 55 4.29 -4.38 9.91
N ALA A 56 3.92 -3.14 10.23
CA ALA A 56 4.38 -1.94 9.53
C ALA A 56 4.44 -0.74 10.49
N GLN A 57 5.26 0.25 10.14
CA GLN A 57 5.34 1.52 10.86
C GLN A 57 5.55 2.65 9.86
N GLY A 58 4.68 3.67 9.91
CA GLY A 58 4.82 4.93 9.18
C GLY A 58 5.02 6.10 10.14
N GLY A 59 5.11 7.31 9.62
CA GLY A 59 5.35 8.52 10.43
C GLY A 59 4.25 8.86 11.43
N GLN A 60 3.01 8.36 11.22
CA GLN A 60 1.83 8.70 12.05
C GLN A 60 0.95 7.49 12.36
N SER A 61 1.29 6.30 11.88
CA SER A 61 0.54 5.07 12.10
C SER A 61 1.47 3.89 12.24
N ALA A 62 1.02 2.85 12.92
CA ALA A 62 1.65 1.56 12.95
C ALA A 62 0.59 0.47 12.78
N VAL A 63 0.97 -0.64 12.19
CA VAL A 63 0.09 -1.80 12.01
C VAL A 63 0.69 -2.98 12.75
N TYR A 64 -0.15 -3.68 13.51
CA TYR A 64 0.24 -4.84 14.30
C TYR A 64 -0.55 -6.07 13.89
N LEU A 65 0.09 -7.22 13.98
CA LEU A 65 -0.58 -8.51 14.01
C LEU A 65 -0.99 -8.79 15.45
N ALA A 66 -2.25 -9.19 15.63
CA ALA A 66 -2.78 -9.53 16.95
C ALA A 66 -3.72 -10.75 16.88
N HIS A 67 -3.84 -11.42 18.02
CA HIS A 67 -4.83 -12.48 18.23
C HIS A 67 -6.08 -11.92 18.89
N ASP A 68 -7.25 -12.19 18.31
CA ASP A 68 -8.55 -11.87 18.89
C ASP A 68 -8.93 -12.98 19.89
N VAL A 69 -8.76 -12.72 21.19
CA VAL A 69 -9.01 -13.74 22.24
C VAL A 69 -10.48 -14.10 22.38
N TYR A 70 -11.41 -13.28 21.86
CA TYR A 70 -12.85 -13.56 21.87
C TYR A 70 -13.31 -14.28 20.59
N ASP A 71 -12.44 -14.38 19.59
CA ASP A 71 -12.73 -15.10 18.34
C ASP A 71 -11.68 -16.19 18.11
N ASN A 72 -11.57 -17.12 19.06
CA ASN A 72 -10.70 -18.30 19.01
C ASN A 72 -9.23 -18.03 18.64
N GLY A 73 -8.73 -16.84 18.96
CA GLY A 73 -7.36 -16.45 18.62
C GLY A 73 -7.15 -16.15 17.13
N ASN A 74 -8.22 -15.90 16.36
CA ASN A 74 -8.11 -15.52 14.97
C ASN A 74 -7.23 -14.28 14.80
N LEU A 75 -6.41 -14.28 13.75
CA LEU A 75 -5.49 -13.19 13.46
C LEU A 75 -6.23 -11.95 12.95
N ARG A 76 -5.81 -10.79 13.46
CA ARG A 76 -6.29 -9.47 13.07
C ARG A 76 -5.12 -8.54 12.77
N ALA A 77 -5.34 -7.61 11.87
CA ALA A 77 -4.46 -6.46 11.67
C ALA A 77 -5.01 -5.27 12.45
N LEU A 78 -4.23 -4.73 13.38
CA LEU A 78 -4.59 -3.56 14.18
C LEU A 78 -3.82 -2.36 13.66
N LYS A 79 -4.52 -1.39 13.09
CA LYS A 79 -3.92 -0.12 12.67
C LYS A 79 -4.04 0.90 13.79
N GLU A 80 -2.89 1.24 14.39
CA GLU A 80 -2.74 2.31 15.37
C GLU A 80 -2.61 3.65 14.65
N MET A 81 -3.39 4.64 15.08
CA MET A 81 -3.34 6.02 14.60
C MET A 81 -3.19 6.97 15.78
N SER A 82 -2.41 8.03 15.60
CA SER A 82 -2.14 9.03 16.62
C SER A 82 -2.77 10.36 16.25
N GLU A 83 -3.40 11.01 17.22
CA GLU A 83 -3.90 12.38 17.11
C GLU A 83 -2.77 13.39 17.24
N ALA A 84 -1.86 13.48 16.30
CA ALA A 84 -0.81 14.47 16.38
C ALA A 84 -1.36 15.88 16.06
N ASN A 85 -1.28 16.80 17.02
CA ASN A 85 -1.40 18.26 16.85
C ASN A 85 -2.81 18.85 16.60
N LEU A 86 -3.89 18.21 17.03
CA LEU A 86 -5.23 18.82 17.00
C LEU A 86 -5.53 19.59 18.29
N GLY A 87 -6.15 20.76 18.15
CA GLY A 87 -6.75 21.47 19.28
C GLY A 87 -7.90 20.67 19.91
N PRO A 88 -8.33 20.98 21.16
CA PRO A 88 -9.36 20.19 21.85
C PRO A 88 -10.67 20.05 21.05
N ALA A 89 -11.18 21.13 20.45
CA ALA A 89 -12.42 21.12 19.66
C ALA A 89 -12.26 20.38 18.33
N GLU A 90 -11.10 20.50 17.67
CA GLU A 90 -10.78 19.78 16.42
C GLU A 90 -10.62 18.28 16.68
N ARG A 91 -10.07 17.92 17.85
CA ARG A 91 -9.90 16.53 18.27
C ARG A 91 -11.23 15.82 18.43
N GLU A 92 -12.19 16.41 19.14
CA GLU A 92 -13.51 15.81 19.34
C GLU A 92 -14.21 15.56 18.01
N LYS A 93 -14.16 16.53 17.09
CA LYS A 93 -14.70 16.38 15.75
C LYS A 93 -14.00 15.26 14.99
N ALA A 94 -12.67 15.21 15.01
CA ALA A 94 -11.87 14.20 14.31
C ALA A 94 -12.15 12.79 14.84
N ILE A 95 -12.35 12.63 16.14
CA ILE A 95 -12.75 11.36 16.78
C ILE A 95 -14.13 10.92 16.26
N ASN A 96 -15.11 11.82 16.28
CA ASN A 96 -16.47 11.52 15.85
C ASN A 96 -16.50 11.15 14.35
N ASP A 97 -15.75 11.88 13.52
CA ASP A 97 -15.63 11.58 12.08
C ASP A 97 -14.95 10.22 11.85
N PHE A 98 -13.91 9.89 12.64
CA PHE A 98 -13.24 8.60 12.58
C PHE A 98 -14.17 7.43 12.92
N PHE A 99 -14.93 7.52 14.01
CA PHE A 99 -15.89 6.47 14.39
C PHE A 99 -16.98 6.29 13.33
N ARG A 100 -17.52 7.41 12.83
CA ARG A 100 -18.57 7.37 11.82
C ARG A 100 -18.09 6.71 10.52
N GLU A 101 -16.86 6.99 10.09
CA GLU A 101 -16.29 6.37 8.91
C GLU A 101 -15.97 4.89 9.15
N ALA A 102 -15.40 4.55 10.30
CA ALA A 102 -15.14 3.16 10.66
C ALA A 102 -16.43 2.32 10.67
N GLU A 103 -17.55 2.87 11.16
CA GLU A 103 -18.85 2.18 11.11
C GLU A 103 -19.35 2.01 9.67
N MET A 104 -19.16 2.98 8.79
CA MET A 104 -19.48 2.82 7.37
C MET A 104 -18.65 1.70 6.73
N LEU A 105 -17.36 1.61 7.06
CA LEU A 105 -16.47 0.57 6.55
C LEU A 105 -16.80 -0.81 7.11
N ARG A 106 -17.27 -0.92 8.36
CA ARG A 106 -17.74 -2.18 8.95
C ARG A 106 -18.96 -2.75 8.23
N ALA A 107 -19.79 -1.89 7.64
CA ALA A 107 -20.95 -2.30 6.87
C ALA A 107 -20.61 -2.83 5.47
N LEU A 108 -19.36 -2.65 5.01
CA LEU A 108 -18.93 -3.15 3.71
C LEU A 108 -18.67 -4.65 3.76
N ASP A 109 -19.19 -5.35 2.76
CA ASP A 109 -18.96 -6.78 2.57
C ASP A 109 -18.66 -7.06 1.09
N HIS A 110 -17.39 -7.27 0.78
CA HIS A 110 -16.92 -7.57 -0.57
C HIS A 110 -15.67 -8.45 -0.48
N PRO A 111 -15.54 -9.53 -1.27
CA PRO A 111 -14.42 -10.47 -1.17
C PRO A 111 -13.04 -9.82 -1.40
N ALA A 112 -12.99 -8.77 -2.23
CA ALA A 112 -11.76 -8.02 -2.51
C ALA A 112 -11.53 -6.82 -1.57
N LEU A 113 -12.23 -6.73 -0.43
CA LEU A 113 -11.97 -5.76 0.62
C LEU A 113 -11.55 -6.46 1.91
N ALA A 114 -10.54 -5.94 2.59
CA ALA A 114 -10.25 -6.36 3.95
C ALA A 114 -11.38 -5.92 4.88
N LYS A 115 -12.00 -6.87 5.57
CA LYS A 115 -13.12 -6.62 6.47
C LYS A 115 -12.67 -5.81 7.68
N VAL A 116 -13.45 -4.80 8.07
CA VAL A 116 -13.29 -4.08 9.33
C VAL A 116 -14.14 -4.78 10.40
N TYR A 117 -13.51 -5.17 11.52
CA TYR A 117 -14.17 -5.90 12.60
C TYR A 117 -14.56 -5.00 13.75
N ASP A 118 -13.67 -4.04 14.09
CA ASP A 118 -13.84 -3.24 15.30
C ASP A 118 -13.10 -1.91 15.20
N VAL A 119 -13.48 -0.98 16.05
CA VAL A 119 -12.83 0.32 16.22
C VAL A 119 -12.90 0.72 17.68
N PHE A 120 -11.77 1.12 18.26
CA PHE A 120 -11.73 1.53 19.66
C PHE A 120 -10.65 2.58 19.91
N VAL A 121 -10.75 3.22 21.08
CA VAL A 121 -9.74 4.15 21.59
C VAL A 121 -9.15 3.56 22.86
N GLU A 122 -7.83 3.58 22.98
CA GLU A 122 -7.13 3.22 24.19
C GLU A 122 -6.06 4.29 24.51
N GLY A 123 -6.24 4.95 25.62
CA GLY A 123 -5.43 6.14 25.97
C GLY A 123 -5.67 7.30 25.00
N GLN A 124 -4.63 7.72 24.29
CA GLN A 124 -4.69 8.77 23.26
C GLN A 124 -4.52 8.23 21.86
N LYS A 125 -4.77 6.93 21.66
CA LYS A 125 -4.55 6.22 20.41
C LYS A 125 -5.86 5.63 19.89
N HIS A 126 -6.05 5.72 18.61
CA HIS A 126 -7.19 5.15 17.89
C HIS A 126 -6.74 3.88 17.19
N PHE A 127 -7.55 2.85 17.30
CA PHE A 127 -7.29 1.55 16.71
C PHE A 127 -8.42 1.16 15.77
N LEU A 128 -8.04 0.75 14.55
CA LEU A 128 -8.92 0.08 13.61
C LEU A 128 -8.51 -1.38 13.53
N VAL A 129 -9.45 -2.29 13.78
CA VAL A 129 -9.23 -3.73 13.71
C VAL A 129 -9.75 -4.27 12.38
N MET A 130 -8.88 -4.85 11.61
CA MET A 130 -9.17 -5.32 10.27
C MET A 130 -8.82 -6.78 10.08
N GLU A 131 -9.30 -7.37 9.00
CA GLU A 131 -8.87 -8.67 8.52
C GLU A 131 -7.35 -8.68 8.32
N TYR A 132 -6.68 -9.67 8.89
CA TYR A 132 -5.30 -9.96 8.54
C TYR A 132 -5.27 -10.73 7.22
N VAL A 133 -4.91 -10.06 6.15
CA VAL A 133 -4.79 -10.66 4.82
C VAL A 133 -3.42 -11.33 4.70
N ARG A 134 -3.41 -12.65 4.53
CA ARG A 134 -2.17 -13.39 4.25
C ARG A 134 -1.74 -13.14 2.81
N GLY A 135 -0.44 -12.96 2.61
CA GLY A 135 0.13 -12.67 1.28
C GLY A 135 1.12 -11.52 1.36
N HIS A 136 1.37 -10.89 0.22
CA HIS A 136 2.21 -9.71 0.07
C HIS A 136 1.48 -8.69 -0.80
N ASN A 137 1.88 -7.44 -0.77
CA ASN A 137 1.25 -6.42 -1.59
C ASN A 137 1.84 -6.38 -3.01
N LEU A 138 1.17 -5.70 -3.94
CA LEU A 138 1.62 -5.65 -5.33
C LEU A 138 2.91 -4.83 -5.53
N GLU A 139 3.28 -3.95 -4.59
CA GLU A 139 4.59 -3.28 -4.61
C GLU A 139 5.70 -4.26 -4.26
N ASP A 140 5.50 -5.11 -3.24
CA ASP A 140 6.42 -6.18 -2.88
C ASP A 140 6.55 -7.20 -4.02
N GLU A 141 5.43 -7.58 -4.69
CA GLU A 141 5.44 -8.46 -5.86
C GLU A 141 6.31 -7.88 -6.99
N LEU A 142 6.18 -6.58 -7.29
CA LEU A 142 7.00 -5.90 -8.30
C LEU A 142 8.48 -5.90 -7.91
N ILE A 143 8.80 -5.68 -6.63
CA ILE A 143 10.16 -5.70 -6.10
C ILE A 143 10.75 -7.11 -6.17
N ASP A 144 10.00 -8.13 -5.74
CA ASP A 144 10.45 -9.53 -5.72
C ASP A 144 10.72 -10.07 -7.13
N VAL A 145 9.89 -9.68 -8.11
CA VAL A 145 10.10 -10.01 -9.52
C VAL A 145 11.30 -9.26 -10.11
N GLY A 146 11.61 -8.05 -9.62
CA GLY A 146 12.77 -7.24 -10.02
C GLY A 146 12.72 -6.68 -11.46
N ARG A 147 11.57 -6.76 -12.13
CA ARG A 147 11.30 -6.24 -13.48
C ARG A 147 9.83 -5.85 -13.61
N PRO A 148 9.45 -5.07 -14.64
CA PRO A 148 8.04 -4.81 -14.96
C PRO A 148 7.24 -6.11 -15.04
N LEU A 149 6.00 -6.06 -14.52
CA LEU A 149 5.11 -7.23 -14.53
C LEU A 149 4.45 -7.40 -15.91
N GLU A 150 4.04 -8.63 -16.21
CA GLU A 150 3.39 -8.95 -17.49
C GLU A 150 2.05 -8.21 -17.59
N TRP A 151 1.83 -7.59 -18.74
CA TRP A 151 0.71 -6.66 -18.95
C TRP A 151 -0.66 -7.33 -18.80
N ASP A 152 -0.81 -8.57 -19.25
CA ASP A 152 -2.05 -9.34 -19.18
C ASP A 152 -2.45 -9.64 -17.74
N ARG A 153 -1.48 -10.02 -16.89
CA ARG A 153 -1.67 -10.21 -15.47
C ARG A 153 -2.11 -8.90 -14.78
N VAL A 154 -1.43 -7.81 -15.12
CA VAL A 154 -1.73 -6.49 -14.57
C VAL A 154 -3.11 -5.99 -15.03
N ALA A 155 -3.47 -6.22 -16.29
CA ALA A 155 -4.80 -5.90 -16.82
C ALA A 155 -5.92 -6.72 -16.13
N ALA A 156 -5.68 -8.02 -15.88
CA ALA A 156 -6.61 -8.86 -15.12
C ALA A 156 -6.80 -8.35 -13.69
N TRP A 157 -5.74 -7.92 -13.00
CA TRP A 157 -5.82 -7.26 -11.71
C TRP A 157 -6.58 -5.93 -11.78
N GLY A 158 -6.36 -5.16 -12.84
CA GLY A 158 -7.11 -3.92 -13.10
C GLY A 158 -8.62 -4.17 -13.17
N MET A 159 -9.05 -5.25 -13.85
CA MET A 159 -10.47 -5.63 -13.88
C MET A 159 -11.02 -5.96 -12.48
N ALA A 160 -10.31 -6.77 -11.70
CA ALA A 160 -10.72 -7.11 -10.34
C ALA A 160 -10.80 -5.88 -9.43
N LEU A 161 -9.85 -4.92 -9.58
CA LEU A 161 -9.90 -3.65 -8.85
C LEU A 161 -11.06 -2.76 -9.32
N CYS A 162 -11.42 -2.76 -10.60
CA CYS A 162 -12.61 -2.08 -11.08
C CYS A 162 -13.89 -2.66 -10.49
N ASP A 163 -13.98 -3.98 -10.26
CA ASP A 163 -15.15 -4.60 -9.64
C ASP A 163 -15.36 -4.09 -8.21
N VAL A 164 -14.31 -4.04 -7.40
CA VAL A 164 -14.40 -3.51 -6.03
C VAL A 164 -14.66 -2.00 -6.01
N LEU A 165 -14.05 -1.21 -6.91
CA LEU A 165 -14.36 0.22 -7.02
C LEU A 165 -15.82 0.45 -7.45
N THR A 166 -16.36 -0.37 -8.35
CA THR A 166 -17.78 -0.31 -8.73
C THR A 166 -18.68 -0.52 -7.51
N TYR A 167 -18.36 -1.50 -6.67
CA TYR A 167 -19.08 -1.74 -5.41
C TYR A 167 -19.01 -0.51 -4.49
N LEU A 168 -17.83 0.03 -4.20
CA LEU A 168 -17.65 1.20 -3.33
C LEU A 168 -18.37 2.44 -3.86
N HIS A 169 -18.28 2.71 -5.16
CA HIS A 169 -18.90 3.87 -5.79
C HIS A 169 -20.41 3.76 -5.91
N SER A 170 -20.97 2.54 -5.80
CA SER A 170 -22.42 2.30 -5.82
C SER A 170 -23.12 2.55 -4.47
N THR A 171 -22.34 2.69 -3.39
CA THR A 171 -22.91 2.98 -2.06
C THR A 171 -23.56 4.36 -2.01
N ARG A 172 -24.42 4.61 -1.03
CA ARG A 172 -25.09 5.89 -0.84
C ARG A 172 -24.85 6.44 0.57
N PRO A 173 -24.01 7.47 0.73
CA PRO A 173 -23.22 8.17 -0.31
C PRO A 173 -22.10 7.29 -0.89
N PRO A 174 -21.58 7.61 -2.08
CA PRO A 174 -20.46 6.90 -2.67
C PRO A 174 -19.22 6.95 -1.77
N ILE A 175 -18.59 5.79 -1.58
CA ILE A 175 -17.33 5.69 -0.83
C ILE A 175 -16.18 5.80 -1.82
N ILE A 176 -15.30 6.78 -1.60
CA ILE A 176 -14.09 7.01 -2.38
C ILE A 176 -12.92 6.42 -1.61
N TYR A 177 -12.14 5.55 -2.25
CA TYR A 177 -11.04 4.84 -1.60
C TYR A 177 -9.83 5.74 -1.29
N ARG A 178 -9.47 6.67 -2.19
CA ARG A 178 -8.51 7.77 -2.06
C ARG A 178 -7.03 7.43 -1.94
N ASP A 179 -6.67 6.19 -1.63
CA ASP A 179 -5.26 5.78 -1.46
C ASP A 179 -4.95 4.49 -2.22
N LEU A 180 -5.51 4.36 -3.44
CA LEU A 180 -5.24 3.21 -4.28
C LEU A 180 -3.82 3.29 -4.85
N LYS A 181 -3.01 2.31 -4.48
CA LYS A 181 -1.63 2.13 -4.94
C LYS A 181 -1.22 0.67 -4.73
N PRO A 182 -0.17 0.18 -5.42
CA PRO A 182 0.27 -1.20 -5.27
C PRO A 182 0.53 -1.66 -3.84
N ALA A 183 1.07 -0.78 -2.98
CA ALA A 183 1.31 -1.07 -1.56
C ALA A 183 0.04 -1.36 -0.73
N ASN A 184 -1.14 -0.91 -1.20
CA ASN A 184 -2.43 -1.09 -0.52
C ASN A 184 -3.30 -2.20 -1.14
N VAL A 185 -2.75 -2.97 -2.07
CA VAL A 185 -3.41 -4.11 -2.73
C VAL A 185 -2.65 -5.38 -2.38
N MET A 186 -3.23 -6.23 -1.56
CA MET A 186 -2.66 -7.53 -1.19
C MET A 186 -2.97 -8.59 -2.25
N LEU A 187 -1.96 -9.35 -2.63
CA LEU A 187 -2.07 -10.58 -3.40
C LEU A 187 -2.04 -11.75 -2.43
N THR A 188 -3.14 -12.49 -2.38
CA THR A 188 -3.27 -13.67 -1.53
C THR A 188 -2.65 -14.91 -2.17
N PRO A 189 -2.33 -15.98 -1.41
CA PRO A 189 -1.71 -17.19 -1.95
C PRO A 189 -2.53 -17.92 -3.01
N ASP A 190 -3.86 -17.71 -3.04
CA ASP A 190 -4.77 -18.24 -4.06
C ASP A 190 -4.86 -17.36 -5.32
N GLY A 191 -4.11 -16.25 -5.37
CA GLY A 191 -4.06 -15.32 -6.49
C GLY A 191 -5.14 -14.26 -6.49
N SER A 192 -6.00 -14.21 -5.45
CA SER A 192 -7.01 -13.17 -5.30
C SER A 192 -6.40 -11.84 -4.83
N LEU A 193 -7.08 -10.74 -5.14
CA LEU A 193 -6.69 -9.42 -4.63
C LEU A 193 -7.58 -8.99 -3.47
N LYS A 194 -6.98 -8.29 -2.50
CA LYS A 194 -7.73 -7.59 -1.46
C LYS A 194 -7.18 -6.18 -1.26
N LEU A 195 -8.06 -5.19 -1.29
CA LEU A 195 -7.74 -3.83 -0.86
C LEU A 195 -7.65 -3.80 0.66
N ILE A 196 -6.55 -3.28 1.14
CA ILE A 196 -6.31 -2.99 2.56
C ILE A 196 -6.19 -1.48 2.72
N ASP A 197 -6.40 -0.97 3.91
CA ASP A 197 -6.07 0.42 4.26
C ASP A 197 -6.89 1.51 3.51
N PHE A 198 -8.16 1.63 3.86
CA PHE A 198 -8.93 2.83 3.54
C PHE A 198 -8.23 4.06 4.15
N GLY A 199 -8.07 5.13 3.39
CA GLY A 199 -7.36 6.36 3.80
C GLY A 199 -7.92 7.10 5.02
N ILE A 200 -8.42 6.38 6.04
CA ILE A 200 -9.06 6.87 7.27
C ILE A 200 -8.16 7.84 8.04
N ALA A 201 -6.84 7.66 7.99
CA ALA A 201 -5.89 8.54 8.67
C ALA A 201 -6.00 10.02 8.22
N ARG A 202 -6.59 10.28 7.05
CA ARG A 202 -6.80 11.65 6.54
C ARG A 202 -7.90 12.40 7.29
N TRP A 203 -8.84 11.70 7.88
CA TRP A 203 -9.94 12.32 8.66
C TRP A 203 -9.49 12.83 10.02
N LEU A 204 -8.49 12.20 10.60
CA LEU A 204 -7.89 12.68 11.85
C LEU A 204 -7.05 13.95 11.67
N HIS A 205 -6.80 14.39 10.43
CA HIS A 205 -5.98 15.57 10.13
C HIS A 205 -6.54 16.43 8.99
N PRO A 206 -7.81 16.93 9.07
CA PRO A 206 -8.41 17.73 8.00
C PRO A 206 -7.67 19.06 7.75
N SER A 207 -7.00 19.63 8.76
CA SER A 207 -6.25 20.88 8.66
C SER A 207 -4.90 20.75 7.93
N ARG A 208 -4.43 19.53 7.66
CA ARG A 208 -3.17 19.26 6.91
C ARG A 208 -3.33 19.20 5.40
N THR A 209 -4.50 19.56 4.87
CA THR A 209 -4.69 19.72 3.42
C THR A 209 -3.79 20.79 2.78
N HIS A 210 -3.11 21.60 3.59
CA HIS A 210 -2.13 22.60 3.14
C HIS A 210 -0.67 22.17 3.24
N ASP A 211 -0.38 21.01 3.85
CA ASP A 211 0.98 20.47 3.87
C ASP A 211 1.16 19.60 2.61
N THR A 212 1.63 20.25 1.54
CA THR A 212 1.76 19.69 0.19
C THR A 212 2.63 18.43 0.10
N SER A 213 3.39 18.13 1.15
CA SER A 213 4.23 16.93 1.24
C SER A 213 3.51 15.65 1.68
N GLN A 214 2.19 15.70 2.07
CA GLN A 214 1.44 14.55 2.59
C GLN A 214 0.07 14.31 1.94
N LEU A 215 -0.31 15.07 0.91
CA LEU A 215 -1.65 15.07 0.30
C LEU A 215 -1.94 13.94 -0.69
N GLY A 216 -0.99 13.14 -1.00
CA GLY A 216 -1.10 11.97 -1.86
C GLY A 216 0.26 11.32 -1.99
N THR A 217 0.31 10.02 -2.18
CA THR A 217 1.55 9.36 -2.61
C THR A 217 1.88 9.94 -3.98
N ASP A 218 3.01 10.67 -4.09
CA ASP A 218 3.42 11.31 -5.35
C ASP A 218 3.25 10.35 -6.53
N GLY A 219 2.56 10.81 -7.58
CA GLY A 219 2.26 10.03 -8.78
C GLY A 219 0.90 9.35 -8.81
N TYR A 220 0.28 9.00 -7.67
CA TYR A 220 -1.01 8.30 -7.64
C TYR A 220 -2.20 9.23 -7.38
N ALA A 221 -1.97 10.41 -6.82
CA ALA A 221 -3.04 11.34 -6.47
C ALA A 221 -3.36 12.29 -7.64
N PRO A 222 -4.64 12.39 -8.05
CA PRO A 222 -5.08 13.38 -9.03
C PRO A 222 -5.21 14.77 -8.41
N LEU A 223 -5.36 15.81 -9.26
CA LEU A 223 -5.38 17.21 -8.84
C LEU A 223 -6.51 17.53 -7.83
N GLU A 224 -7.70 17.00 -8.05
CA GLU A 224 -8.84 17.25 -7.19
C GLU A 224 -8.64 16.70 -5.77
N GLN A 225 -7.76 15.74 -5.60
CA GLN A 225 -7.42 15.21 -4.27
C GLN A 225 -6.62 16.20 -3.44
N TYR A 226 -5.83 17.07 -4.07
CA TYR A 226 -5.09 18.14 -3.40
C TYR A 226 -6.01 19.30 -2.92
N THR A 227 -7.21 19.37 -3.47
CA THR A 227 -8.23 20.37 -3.09
C THR A 227 -9.36 19.79 -2.24
N ALA A 228 -9.18 18.57 -1.70
CA ALA A 228 -10.18 17.85 -0.91
C ALA A 228 -11.52 17.62 -1.64
N ARG A 229 -11.50 17.55 -2.97
CA ARG A 229 -12.68 17.33 -3.84
C ARG A 229 -12.65 15.95 -4.51
N SER A 230 -12.14 14.94 -3.80
CA SER A 230 -12.09 13.58 -4.34
C SER A 230 -13.49 13.08 -4.71
N GLU A 231 -13.59 12.41 -5.84
CA GLU A 231 -14.80 11.83 -6.41
C GLU A 231 -14.50 10.42 -6.96
N PRO A 232 -15.48 9.62 -7.38
CA PRO A 232 -15.22 8.27 -7.91
C PRO A 232 -14.14 8.19 -8.98
N ARG A 233 -14.04 9.20 -9.86
CA ARG A 233 -13.02 9.28 -10.92
C ARG A 233 -11.61 9.55 -10.39
N SER A 234 -11.47 9.97 -9.14
CA SER A 234 -10.17 10.10 -8.49
C SER A 234 -9.54 8.73 -8.23
N ASP A 235 -10.34 7.71 -7.86
CA ASP A 235 -9.87 6.35 -7.70
C ASP A 235 -9.48 5.71 -9.03
N LEU A 236 -10.15 6.09 -10.15
CA LEU A 236 -9.78 5.61 -11.49
C LEU A 236 -8.43 6.16 -11.96
N TYR A 237 -8.10 7.41 -11.60
CA TYR A 237 -6.76 7.95 -11.82
C TYR A 237 -5.72 7.16 -11.02
N ALA A 238 -5.97 6.91 -9.74
CA ALA A 238 -5.09 6.16 -8.86
C ALA A 238 -4.89 4.71 -9.32
N LEU A 239 -5.96 4.08 -9.87
CA LEU A 239 -5.88 2.78 -10.52
C LEU A 239 -4.99 2.85 -11.78
N GLY A 240 -5.20 3.82 -12.65
CA GLY A 240 -4.35 4.06 -13.83
C GLY A 240 -2.88 4.21 -13.47
N ALA A 241 -2.57 4.99 -12.42
CA ALA A 241 -1.23 5.18 -11.90
C ALA A 241 -0.62 3.87 -11.34
N SER A 242 -1.45 3.05 -10.69
CA SER A 242 -1.03 1.74 -10.18
C SER A 242 -0.71 0.76 -11.31
N LEU A 243 -1.56 0.69 -12.34
CA LEU A 243 -1.31 -0.12 -13.53
C LEU A 243 -0.05 0.34 -14.27
N TYR A 244 0.12 1.66 -14.45
CA TYR A 244 1.34 2.23 -15.02
C TYR A 244 2.58 1.79 -14.24
N HIS A 245 2.57 1.92 -12.90
CA HIS A 245 3.70 1.53 -12.06
C HIS A 245 4.03 0.05 -12.21
N LEU A 246 3.04 -0.83 -12.17
CA LEU A 246 3.24 -2.28 -12.24
C LEU A 246 3.84 -2.73 -13.58
N VAL A 247 3.43 -2.13 -14.71
CA VAL A 247 3.94 -2.54 -16.05
C VAL A 247 5.18 -1.79 -16.48
N THR A 248 5.59 -0.71 -15.79
CA THR A 248 6.80 0.04 -16.12
C THR A 248 7.90 -0.09 -15.08
N GLY A 249 7.58 -0.52 -13.86
CA GLY A 249 8.47 -0.47 -12.70
C GLY A 249 8.74 0.96 -12.22
N ARG A 250 7.99 1.97 -12.71
CA ARG A 250 8.17 3.39 -12.37
C ARG A 250 6.84 4.02 -11.99
N VAL A 251 6.86 4.83 -10.95
CA VAL A 251 5.71 5.68 -10.59
C VAL A 251 5.57 6.76 -11.66
N PRO A 252 4.35 7.04 -12.17
CA PRO A 252 4.15 8.11 -13.15
C PRO A 252 4.44 9.49 -12.56
N GLU A 253 4.72 10.45 -13.42
CA GLU A 253 4.90 11.86 -13.04
C GLU A 253 3.63 12.39 -12.36
N GLY A 254 3.80 12.98 -11.16
CA GLY A 254 2.67 13.47 -10.36
C GLY A 254 1.82 14.53 -11.06
N ALA A 255 0.50 14.51 -10.83
CA ALA A 255 -0.42 15.43 -11.48
C ALA A 255 -0.04 16.93 -11.31
N PRO A 256 0.42 17.40 -10.14
CA PRO A 256 0.89 18.80 -10.02
C PRO A 256 2.11 19.11 -10.89
N MET A 257 3.05 18.18 -11.03
CA MET A 257 4.23 18.38 -11.87
C MET A 257 3.87 18.40 -13.35
N ARG A 258 2.89 17.58 -13.76
CA ARG A 258 2.36 17.56 -15.13
C ARG A 258 1.66 18.88 -15.46
N VAL A 259 0.92 19.47 -14.54
CA VAL A 259 0.36 20.82 -14.72
C VAL A 259 1.45 21.89 -14.84
N ALA A 260 2.57 21.71 -14.12
CA ALA A 260 3.74 22.57 -14.20
C ALA A 260 4.57 22.37 -15.49
N GLY A 261 4.11 21.52 -16.43
CA GLY A 261 4.74 21.32 -17.74
C GLY A 261 5.59 20.06 -17.85
N GLN A 262 5.68 19.21 -16.83
CA GLN A 262 6.34 17.91 -16.94
C GLN A 262 5.50 16.95 -17.77
N THR A 263 6.09 16.35 -18.80
CA THR A 263 5.39 15.39 -19.68
C THR A 263 5.33 14.02 -19.04
N LEU A 264 4.16 13.37 -19.09
CA LEU A 264 4.02 11.97 -18.71
C LEU A 264 4.80 11.09 -19.71
N THR A 265 5.70 10.27 -19.19
CA THR A 265 6.44 9.29 -20.01
C THR A 265 5.48 8.20 -20.49
N LEU A 266 5.45 7.92 -21.79
CA LEU A 266 4.59 6.86 -22.33
C LEU A 266 4.99 5.48 -21.82
N VAL A 267 4.01 4.63 -21.56
CA VAL A 267 4.23 3.26 -21.04
C VAL A 267 5.13 2.48 -21.97
N ARG A 268 4.85 2.51 -23.28
CA ARG A 268 5.60 1.76 -24.31
C ARG A 268 6.99 2.33 -24.60
N ALA A 269 7.25 3.55 -24.22
CA ALA A 269 8.61 4.11 -24.24
C ALA A 269 9.51 3.46 -23.17
N ILE A 270 8.93 2.96 -22.08
CA ILE A 270 9.63 2.27 -20.98
C ILE A 270 9.57 0.76 -21.18
N ASN A 271 8.38 0.23 -21.47
CA ASN A 271 8.13 -1.19 -21.70
C ASN A 271 7.44 -1.44 -23.05
N PRO A 272 8.20 -1.66 -24.13
CA PRO A 272 7.64 -1.90 -25.48
C PRO A 272 6.79 -3.17 -25.61
N SER A 273 6.84 -4.10 -24.64
CA SER A 273 6.03 -5.32 -24.68
C SER A 273 4.55 -5.07 -24.36
N VAL A 274 4.22 -3.90 -23.81
CA VAL A 274 2.84 -3.51 -23.49
C VAL A 274 2.08 -3.20 -24.78
N PRO A 275 0.90 -3.81 -25.02
CA PRO A 275 0.07 -3.50 -26.19
C PRO A 275 -0.39 -2.02 -26.17
N GLU A 276 -0.49 -1.43 -27.37
CA GLU A 276 -0.97 -0.06 -27.52
C GLU A 276 -2.39 0.13 -26.95
N SER A 277 -3.24 -0.88 -27.07
CA SER A 277 -4.59 -0.88 -26.50
C SER A 277 -4.57 -0.74 -24.97
N PHE A 278 -3.64 -1.43 -24.27
CA PHE A 278 -3.51 -1.31 -22.82
C PHE A 278 -2.88 0.03 -22.41
N GLU A 279 -1.88 0.52 -23.14
CA GLU A 279 -1.33 1.86 -22.93
C GLU A 279 -2.43 2.92 -23.02
N ARG A 280 -3.32 2.87 -24.03
CA ARG A 280 -4.46 3.80 -24.15
C ARG A 280 -5.38 3.79 -22.93
N VAL A 281 -5.66 2.62 -22.36
CA VAL A 281 -6.46 2.51 -21.13
C VAL A 281 -5.77 3.23 -19.97
N ILE A 282 -4.47 2.99 -19.77
CA ILE A 282 -3.69 3.63 -18.72
C ILE A 282 -3.64 5.14 -18.92
N LEU A 283 -3.36 5.62 -20.12
CA LEU A 283 -3.27 7.05 -20.41
C LEU A 283 -4.62 7.77 -20.24
N LYS A 284 -5.74 7.16 -20.68
CA LYS A 284 -7.09 7.70 -20.45
C LYS A 284 -7.40 7.80 -18.96
N ALA A 285 -7.03 6.82 -18.15
CA ALA A 285 -7.21 6.88 -16.70
C ALA A 285 -6.37 7.99 -16.06
N LEU A 286 -5.17 8.27 -16.60
CA LEU A 286 -4.24 9.30 -16.13
C LEU A 286 -4.50 10.71 -16.67
N GLU A 287 -5.61 10.96 -17.37
CA GLU A 287 -5.98 12.30 -17.78
C GLU A 287 -6.08 13.26 -16.59
N LEU A 288 -5.58 14.49 -16.76
CA LEU A 288 -5.53 15.47 -15.66
C LEU A 288 -6.93 15.92 -15.24
N HIS A 289 -7.83 16.13 -16.21
CA HIS A 289 -9.21 16.49 -15.91
C HIS A 289 -10.09 15.24 -15.76
N ALA A 290 -10.82 15.16 -14.67
CA ALA A 290 -11.71 14.03 -14.37
C ALA A 290 -12.75 13.75 -15.48
N ARG A 291 -13.20 14.79 -16.21
CA ARG A 291 -14.15 14.66 -17.34
C ARG A 291 -13.57 13.89 -18.53
N ASP A 292 -12.26 13.87 -18.69
CA ASP A 292 -11.58 13.25 -19.82
C ASP A 292 -11.16 11.80 -19.51
N ARG A 293 -11.32 11.37 -18.24
CA ARG A 293 -11.09 9.98 -17.77
C ARG A 293 -12.28 9.08 -18.08
N PHE A 294 -12.16 7.83 -17.69
CA PHE A 294 -13.32 6.93 -17.55
C PHE A 294 -14.33 7.55 -16.56
N GLN A 295 -15.62 7.48 -16.88
CA GLN A 295 -16.65 8.10 -16.04
C GLN A 295 -17.14 7.14 -14.94
N SER A 296 -16.84 5.84 -15.04
CA SER A 296 -17.12 4.85 -14.00
C SER A 296 -16.08 3.72 -14.02
N ALA A 297 -15.95 3.02 -12.89
CA ALA A 297 -15.10 1.83 -12.82
C ALA A 297 -15.64 0.72 -13.75
N HIS A 298 -16.95 0.65 -13.95
CA HIS A 298 -17.57 -0.28 -14.90
C HIS A 298 -17.12 -0.01 -16.35
N GLU A 299 -17.05 1.27 -16.78
CA GLU A 299 -16.53 1.65 -18.10
C GLU A 299 -15.06 1.21 -18.27
N MET A 300 -14.22 1.53 -17.31
CA MET A 300 -12.80 1.14 -17.34
C MET A 300 -12.62 -0.38 -17.39
N ARG A 301 -13.44 -1.12 -16.61
CA ARG A 301 -13.42 -2.58 -16.61
C ARG A 301 -13.79 -3.17 -17.98
N ALA A 302 -14.81 -2.62 -18.62
CA ALA A 302 -15.24 -3.06 -19.95
C ALA A 302 -14.13 -2.89 -20.99
N GLU A 303 -13.41 -1.78 -20.94
CA GLU A 303 -12.28 -1.51 -21.82
C GLU A 303 -11.12 -2.46 -21.55
N LEU A 304 -10.77 -2.72 -20.25
CA LEU A 304 -9.78 -3.73 -19.88
C LEU A 304 -10.17 -5.14 -20.36
N ALA A 305 -11.45 -5.51 -20.25
CA ALA A 305 -11.93 -6.81 -20.70
C ALA A 305 -11.84 -6.98 -22.22
N SER A 306 -11.96 -5.89 -22.99
CA SER A 306 -11.83 -5.91 -24.43
C SER A 306 -10.44 -6.33 -24.91
N LEU A 307 -9.40 -6.14 -24.08
CA LEU A 307 -8.02 -6.53 -24.37
C LEU A 307 -7.85 -8.06 -24.51
N PHE A 308 -8.73 -8.83 -23.90
CA PHE A 308 -8.71 -10.31 -23.92
C PHE A 308 -9.68 -10.91 -24.92
N SER A 309 -10.50 -10.06 -25.58
CA SER A 309 -11.39 -10.54 -26.64
C SER A 309 -10.57 -10.81 -27.90
N PRO A 310 -10.72 -11.96 -28.57
CA PRO A 310 -10.06 -12.18 -29.85
C PRO A 310 -10.50 -11.07 -30.81
N GLU A 311 -9.52 -10.35 -31.37
CA GLU A 311 -9.77 -9.31 -32.38
C GLU A 311 -10.71 -9.87 -33.44
N ARG A 312 -11.84 -9.19 -33.61
CA ARG A 312 -12.59 -9.29 -34.88
C ARG A 312 -11.76 -8.60 -35.95
N SER A 313 -10.67 -9.26 -36.36
CA SER A 313 -9.96 -8.92 -37.59
C SER A 313 -10.92 -9.14 -38.76
N GLY A 314 -11.32 -8.09 -39.37
CA GLY A 314 -11.93 -8.24 -40.66
C GLY A 314 -13.09 -7.26 -40.90
N SER A 315 -12.77 -6.25 -41.70
CA SER A 315 -13.62 -5.60 -42.69
C SER A 315 -14.92 -4.97 -42.18
N GLN A 316 -14.90 -3.66 -42.17
CA GLN A 316 -16.13 -2.89 -42.38
C GLN A 316 -16.86 -3.45 -43.63
N PRO A 317 -18.14 -3.85 -43.53
CA PRO A 317 -18.96 -3.98 -44.71
C PRO A 317 -19.36 -2.54 -45.10
N SER A 318 -18.89 -2.14 -46.30
CA SER A 318 -19.47 -0.98 -47.03
C SER A 318 -20.98 -1.07 -46.97
N ALA A 319 -21.57 -0.04 -46.37
CA ALA A 319 -23.02 0.14 -46.36
C ALA A 319 -23.47 0.44 -47.81
N THR A 320 -23.83 -0.61 -48.53
CA THR A 320 -24.69 -0.50 -49.72
C THR A 320 -26.14 -0.45 -49.25
N LEU A 321 -26.77 0.69 -49.37
CA LEU A 321 -28.19 0.89 -49.14
C LEU A 321 -29.02 -0.04 -50.08
N PRO A 322 -29.94 -0.87 -49.59
CA PRO A 322 -30.91 -1.54 -50.47
C PRO A 322 -32.07 -0.57 -50.85
N PRO A 323 -32.63 -0.76 -52.06
CA PRO A 323 -33.69 0.10 -52.57
C PRO A 323 -35.04 -0.14 -51.83
N ALA A 324 -35.80 0.93 -51.69
CA ALA A 324 -37.11 0.96 -51.06
C ALA A 324 -38.10 0.01 -51.72
N GLY A 325 -38.84 -0.74 -50.91
CA GLY A 325 -40.15 -1.28 -51.24
C GLY A 325 -40.29 -2.77 -51.04
N MET A 326 -40.79 -3.20 -49.87
CA MET A 326 -41.71 -4.32 -49.73
C MET A 326 -42.36 -4.35 -48.32
N ARG A 327 -43.67 -4.49 -48.33
CA ARG A 327 -44.56 -4.48 -47.15
C ARG A 327 -44.41 -5.77 -46.33
N ILE A 328 -44.46 -5.67 -45.02
CA ILE A 328 -44.47 -6.76 -44.05
C ILE A 328 -45.91 -7.19 -43.73
N PRO A 329 -46.26 -8.49 -43.71
CA PRO A 329 -47.45 -8.96 -43.01
C PRO A 329 -47.08 -9.35 -41.55
N ALA A 330 -47.98 -8.96 -40.66
CA ALA A 330 -47.93 -9.26 -39.22
C ALA A 330 -48.16 -10.74 -38.95
N SER A 331 -47.33 -11.35 -38.09
CA SER A 331 -47.60 -12.68 -37.51
C SER A 331 -47.34 -12.60 -36.01
N THR A 332 -48.35 -12.94 -35.26
CA THR A 332 -48.45 -13.10 -33.80
C THR A 332 -47.60 -14.25 -33.28
N PRO A 333 -46.96 -14.16 -32.10
CA PRO A 333 -46.27 -15.28 -31.50
C PRO A 333 -47.18 -16.05 -30.54
N SER A 334 -47.28 -17.37 -30.76
CA SER A 334 -47.90 -18.34 -29.88
C SER A 334 -46.88 -18.88 -28.85
N LEU A 335 -47.32 -19.00 -27.60
CA LEU A 335 -46.62 -19.59 -26.45
C LEU A 335 -46.47 -21.12 -26.58
N PRO A 336 -45.36 -21.73 -26.16
CA PRO A 336 -45.26 -23.17 -25.98
C PRO A 336 -45.60 -23.61 -24.53
N PRO A 337 -46.04 -24.91 -24.35
CA PRO A 337 -46.62 -25.41 -23.12
C PRO A 337 -45.57 -25.88 -22.08
N ARG A 338 -46.03 -25.90 -20.82
CA ARG A 338 -45.33 -26.47 -19.65
C ARG A 338 -45.09 -27.97 -19.80
N GLY A 339 -43.91 -28.45 -19.51
CA GLY A 339 -43.56 -29.87 -19.42
C GLY A 339 -42.54 -30.16 -18.32
N THR A 340 -43.03 -30.84 -17.29
CA THR A 340 -42.49 -31.93 -16.46
C THR A 340 -41.10 -31.83 -15.81
N ARG A 341 -41.15 -31.94 -14.51
CA ARG A 341 -40.10 -32.07 -13.48
C ARG A 341 -39.44 -33.47 -13.53
N PRO A 342 -38.12 -33.62 -13.42
CA PRO A 342 -37.48 -34.92 -13.17
C PRO A 342 -37.32 -35.21 -11.67
N PRO A 343 -37.16 -36.49 -11.27
CA PRO A 343 -37.29 -36.95 -9.88
C PRO A 343 -36.00 -36.88 -9.08
N ALA A 344 -36.17 -36.84 -7.76
CA ALA A 344 -35.14 -36.84 -6.73
C ALA A 344 -34.37 -38.16 -6.68
N LEU A 345 -33.04 -38.07 -6.50
CA LEU A 345 -32.16 -39.19 -6.14
C LEU A 345 -31.89 -39.18 -4.63
N ALA A 346 -32.04 -40.36 -4.02
CA ALA A 346 -31.89 -40.64 -2.60
C ALA A 346 -30.41 -40.77 -2.16
N PRO A 347 -30.10 -40.66 -0.84
CA PRO A 347 -28.72 -40.59 -0.33
C PRO A 347 -28.09 -41.99 -0.16
N ALA A 348 -26.82 -42.11 -0.49
CA ALA A 348 -26.00 -43.30 -0.29
C ALA A 348 -25.48 -43.40 1.15
N ARG A 349 -25.50 -44.61 1.68
CA ARG A 349 -25.19 -45.00 3.04
C ARG A 349 -23.67 -45.03 3.30
N ILE A 350 -23.29 -44.54 4.49
CA ILE A 350 -22.00 -44.67 5.11
C ILE A 350 -21.77 -46.11 5.56
N ASN A 351 -20.62 -46.70 5.23
CA ASN A 351 -20.21 -47.99 5.73
C ASN A 351 -19.04 -47.82 6.70
N THR A 352 -19.28 -48.11 7.98
CA THR A 352 -18.32 -48.19 9.05
C THR A 352 -17.70 -49.56 9.05
N GLY A 353 -16.35 -49.63 8.95
CA GLY A 353 -15.58 -50.88 9.11
C GLY A 353 -14.40 -50.67 10.04
N THR A 354 -14.60 -51.04 11.27
CA THR A 354 -13.57 -51.27 12.31
C THR A 354 -12.68 -52.47 11.99
N ARG A 355 -11.35 -52.30 12.13
CA ARG A 355 -10.43 -53.39 12.58
C ARG A 355 -9.06 -52.79 12.97
N ASN A 356 -8.74 -52.89 14.27
CA ASN A 356 -7.37 -53.08 14.77
C ASN A 356 -7.08 -54.61 14.76
N PRO A 357 -5.83 -55.09 14.63
CA PRO A 357 -5.01 -55.23 15.82
C PRO A 357 -3.47 -55.13 15.67
N SER A 358 -2.84 -54.73 16.77
CA SER A 358 -1.61 -55.26 17.39
C SER A 358 -0.35 -55.59 16.56
N GLY A 359 0.79 -55.04 17.02
CA GLY A 359 2.04 -55.75 16.99
C GLY A 359 3.33 -54.94 16.88
N GLY A 360 4.08 -54.77 17.97
CA GLY A 360 5.52 -54.86 18.04
C GLY A 360 6.37 -53.58 17.96
N PRO A 361 7.42 -53.46 18.78
CA PRO A 361 8.21 -52.25 18.91
C PRO A 361 9.35 -52.20 17.88
N ALA A 362 9.44 -51.13 17.10
CA ALA A 362 10.59 -50.85 16.25
C ALA A 362 11.27 -49.56 16.68
N SER A 363 12.46 -49.76 17.17
CA SER A 363 13.64 -48.86 17.24
C SER A 363 13.43 -47.36 17.00
N ARG A 364 13.68 -46.59 18.02
CA ARG A 364 14.07 -45.17 17.95
C ARG A 364 15.26 -45.02 17.00
N ARG A 365 14.99 -44.62 15.77
CA ARG A 365 15.96 -43.90 14.94
C ARG A 365 15.80 -42.45 15.27
N THR A 366 16.81 -41.89 15.91
CA THR A 366 17.04 -40.43 16.00
C THR A 366 16.99 -39.86 14.61
N ALA A 367 15.92 -39.10 14.31
CA ALA A 367 15.87 -38.24 13.13
C ALA A 367 16.94 -37.16 13.33
N ALA A 368 18.02 -37.28 12.58
CA ALA A 368 18.97 -36.19 12.41
C ALA A 368 18.18 -34.93 11.97
N ALA A 369 18.30 -33.86 12.73
CA ALA A 369 17.78 -32.57 12.40
C ALA A 369 18.34 -32.18 11.01
N GLN A 370 17.51 -32.21 9.98
CA GLN A 370 17.81 -31.53 8.71
C GLN A 370 17.88 -30.03 9.02
N GLY A 371 19.10 -29.50 9.15
CA GLY A 371 19.35 -28.10 9.35
C GLY A 371 18.69 -27.31 8.22
N THR A 372 17.66 -26.57 8.54
CA THR A 372 17.11 -25.57 7.64
C THR A 372 18.16 -24.50 7.44
N LEU A 373 18.44 -24.13 6.17
CA LEU A 373 19.41 -23.08 5.82
C LEU A 373 18.92 -21.72 6.36
N PRO A 374 19.84 -20.80 6.71
CA PRO A 374 19.49 -19.43 7.05
C PRO A 374 18.68 -18.78 5.93
N ARG A 375 17.78 -17.87 6.28
CA ARG A 375 16.97 -17.11 5.33
C ARG A 375 16.87 -15.66 5.76
N LEU A 376 17.53 -14.78 4.99
CA LEU A 376 17.56 -13.35 5.23
C LEU A 376 16.16 -12.75 5.05
N ARG A 377 15.76 -11.92 6.02
CA ARG A 377 14.69 -10.94 5.90
C ARG A 377 15.20 -9.57 6.29
N ILE A 378 14.79 -8.56 5.53
CA ILE A 378 15.17 -7.17 5.72
C ILE A 378 13.92 -6.31 5.81
N TRP A 379 13.93 -5.33 6.71
CA TRP A 379 12.86 -4.34 6.83
C TRP A 379 13.40 -2.98 7.28
N PRO A 380 12.97 -1.88 6.64
CA PRO A 380 12.15 -1.80 5.42
C PRO A 380 12.95 -2.19 4.16
N LEU A 381 12.25 -2.60 3.09
CA LEU A 381 12.87 -2.97 1.81
C LEU A 381 13.41 -1.79 1.01
N ARG A 382 13.09 -0.57 1.43
CA ARG A 382 13.63 0.68 0.90
C ARG A 382 13.78 1.70 2.02
N LEU A 383 14.74 2.60 1.87
CA LEU A 383 14.97 3.73 2.75
C LEU A 383 14.72 5.03 1.98
N ASP A 384 13.97 5.96 2.59
CA ASP A 384 13.73 7.29 2.04
C ASP A 384 14.03 8.33 3.12
N ALA A 385 15.03 9.14 2.90
CA ALA A 385 15.44 10.21 3.81
C ALA A 385 14.74 11.55 3.51
N GLY A 386 13.90 11.60 2.46
CA GLY A 386 13.23 12.83 2.08
C GLY A 386 14.20 13.91 1.59
N PHE A 387 13.96 15.16 2.04
CA PHE A 387 14.80 16.29 1.69
C PHE A 387 15.92 16.45 2.73
N LEU A 388 17.15 16.56 2.26
CA LEU A 388 18.34 16.84 3.07
C LEU A 388 18.97 18.14 2.58
N GLU A 389 19.48 18.96 3.50
CA GLU A 389 20.27 20.14 3.13
C GLU A 389 21.67 19.73 2.66
N ILE A 390 22.30 20.55 1.86
CA ILE A 390 23.73 20.39 1.51
C ILE A 390 24.56 20.44 2.80
N ASN A 391 25.55 19.54 2.93
CA ASN A 391 26.38 19.35 4.12
C ASN A 391 25.58 18.93 5.37
N ALA A 392 24.46 18.26 5.21
CA ALA A 392 23.74 17.62 6.30
C ALA A 392 24.06 16.13 6.38
N ALA A 393 23.92 15.58 7.58
CA ALA A 393 24.00 14.13 7.79
C ALA A 393 22.73 13.63 8.47
N THR A 394 22.27 12.45 8.08
CA THR A 394 21.13 11.78 8.69
C THR A 394 21.39 10.29 8.81
N VAL A 395 20.62 9.62 9.67
CA VAL A 395 20.75 8.18 9.90
C VAL A 395 19.38 7.53 9.76
N LEU A 396 19.29 6.55 8.88
CA LEU A 396 18.14 5.69 8.73
C LEU A 396 18.42 4.31 9.35
N ARG A 397 17.37 3.58 9.70
CA ARG A 397 17.46 2.27 10.34
C ARG A 397 16.86 1.20 9.48
N LEU A 398 17.50 0.03 9.50
CA LEU A 398 17.09 -1.14 8.76
C LEU A 398 17.28 -2.36 9.66
N GLU A 399 16.24 -3.17 9.80
CA GLU A 399 16.25 -4.37 10.63
C GLU A 399 16.50 -5.60 9.76
N LEU A 400 17.39 -6.47 10.22
CA LEU A 400 17.64 -7.78 9.65
C LEU A 400 17.10 -8.86 10.57
N SER A 401 16.55 -9.93 10.00
CA SER A 401 16.18 -11.11 10.74
C SER A 401 16.41 -12.39 9.93
N ASN A 402 16.73 -13.47 10.63
CA ASN A 402 16.80 -14.81 10.07
C ASN A 402 15.44 -15.51 10.24
N SER A 403 14.78 -15.86 9.15
CA SER A 403 13.54 -16.63 9.17
C SER A 403 13.73 -18.12 8.89
N GLY A 404 14.98 -18.55 8.71
CA GLY A 404 15.40 -19.95 8.54
C GLY A 404 16.05 -20.52 9.79
N GLY A 405 16.79 -21.63 9.65
CA GLY A 405 17.61 -22.22 10.69
C GLY A 405 19.09 -21.89 10.50
N GLY A 406 19.91 -22.18 11.52
CA GLY A 406 21.33 -21.82 11.50
C GLY A 406 21.56 -20.33 11.79
N GLU A 407 22.82 -19.91 11.81
CA GLU A 407 23.24 -18.53 12.11
C GLU A 407 23.35 -17.72 10.83
N LEU A 408 22.79 -16.51 10.81
CA LEU A 408 22.90 -15.56 9.69
C LEU A 408 24.25 -14.87 9.73
N GLN A 409 25.06 -15.03 8.68
CA GLN A 409 26.36 -14.40 8.53
C GLN A 409 26.44 -13.68 7.17
N GLY A 410 27.01 -12.47 7.17
CA GLY A 410 27.09 -11.69 5.95
C GLY A 410 27.81 -10.36 6.10
N ARG A 411 27.66 -9.54 5.07
CA ARG A 411 28.26 -8.18 5.01
C ARG A 411 27.36 -7.21 4.26
N THR A 412 27.57 -5.93 4.53
CA THR A 412 26.91 -4.81 3.85
C THR A 412 27.88 -4.09 2.94
N GLU A 413 27.41 -3.68 1.76
CA GLU A 413 28.16 -2.91 0.77
C GLU A 413 27.28 -1.76 0.25
N THR A 414 27.85 -0.58 0.00
CA THR A 414 27.14 0.57 -0.56
C THR A 414 27.73 0.95 -1.90
N ASN A 415 26.89 1.41 -2.83
CA ASN A 415 27.33 1.82 -4.17
C ASN A 415 27.65 3.32 -4.29
N HIS A 416 27.54 4.08 -3.20
CA HIS A 416 27.77 5.52 -3.21
C HIS A 416 28.53 5.99 -1.97
N HIS A 417 29.47 6.91 -2.14
CA HIS A 417 30.33 7.41 -1.07
C HIS A 417 29.57 8.18 0.02
N SER A 418 28.40 8.74 -0.30
CA SER A 418 27.54 9.41 0.68
C SER A 418 26.84 8.45 1.64
N LEU A 419 26.89 7.14 1.40
CA LEU A 419 26.29 6.13 2.27
C LEU A 419 27.34 5.39 3.08
N HIS A 420 27.14 5.32 4.39
CA HIS A 420 27.92 4.50 5.30
C HIS A 420 26.97 3.65 6.15
N VAL A 421 27.31 2.38 6.35
CA VAL A 421 26.43 1.43 7.06
C VAL A 421 27.17 0.74 8.18
N GLU A 422 26.54 0.66 9.33
CA GLU A 422 27.04 -0.02 10.53
C GLU A 422 25.98 -0.95 11.12
N PRO A 423 26.37 -2.19 11.51
CA PRO A 423 27.66 -2.84 11.30
C PRO A 423 27.86 -3.27 9.84
N ARG A 424 29.13 -3.33 9.40
CA ARG A 424 29.50 -3.85 8.06
C ARG A 424 29.48 -5.37 7.98
N VAL A 425 29.61 -6.04 9.10
CA VAL A 425 29.61 -7.51 9.21
C VAL A 425 28.42 -7.92 10.04
N ILE A 426 27.66 -8.89 9.54
CA ILE A 426 26.48 -9.47 10.17
C ILE A 426 26.90 -10.85 10.70
N SER A 427 26.69 -11.09 11.98
CA SER A 427 27.00 -12.36 12.66
C SER A 427 25.97 -12.68 13.75
N SER A 428 24.70 -12.41 13.47
CA SER A 428 23.58 -12.70 14.37
C SER A 428 22.29 -12.88 13.60
N ASP A 429 21.35 -13.61 14.19
CA ASP A 429 20.01 -13.87 13.61
C ASP A 429 19.11 -12.65 13.60
N THR A 430 19.48 -11.58 14.29
CA THR A 430 18.82 -10.27 14.24
C THR A 430 19.88 -9.19 14.37
N ALA A 431 19.82 -8.20 13.49
CA ALA A 431 20.70 -7.02 13.54
C ALA A 431 19.95 -5.76 13.13
N GLU A 432 20.28 -4.65 13.75
CA GLU A 432 19.87 -3.33 13.29
C GLU A 432 21.04 -2.72 12.51
N LEU A 433 20.82 -2.34 11.26
CA LEU A 433 21.77 -1.58 10.46
C LEU A 433 21.45 -0.10 10.53
N LEU A 434 22.46 0.70 10.84
CA LEU A 434 22.40 2.16 10.80
C LEU A 434 22.96 2.61 9.45
N VAL A 435 22.11 3.23 8.63
CA VAL A 435 22.48 3.74 7.31
C VAL A 435 22.66 5.25 7.43
N HIS A 436 23.90 5.67 7.47
CA HIS A 436 24.30 7.07 7.53
C HIS A 436 24.33 7.64 6.12
N ILE A 437 23.68 8.77 5.91
CA ILE A 437 23.69 9.53 4.67
C ILE A 437 24.39 10.85 4.96
N ASP A 438 25.48 11.13 4.25
CA ASP A 438 26.22 12.39 4.30
C ASP A 438 26.08 13.11 2.95
N THR A 439 25.56 14.32 2.96
CA THR A 439 25.35 15.12 1.75
C THR A 439 26.53 16.06 1.46
N ALA A 440 27.63 15.98 2.21
CA ALA A 440 28.82 16.78 1.97
C ALA A 440 29.39 16.52 0.56
N GLY A 441 29.59 17.58 -0.19
CA GLY A 441 30.12 17.50 -1.56
C GLY A 441 29.11 17.04 -2.63
N LEU A 442 27.85 16.79 -2.26
CA LEU A 442 26.79 16.52 -3.22
C LEU A 442 26.21 17.82 -3.80
N ARG A 443 25.74 17.75 -5.04
CA ARG A 443 24.97 18.83 -5.68
C ARG A 443 23.50 18.73 -5.28
N ASP A 444 22.75 19.80 -5.48
CA ASP A 444 21.29 19.76 -5.39
C ASP A 444 20.68 18.80 -6.43
N GLY A 445 19.63 18.09 -6.02
CA GLY A 445 18.94 17.14 -6.86
C GLY A 445 18.60 15.82 -6.18
N PRO A 446 17.87 14.93 -6.88
CA PRO A 446 17.48 13.62 -6.37
C PRO A 446 18.62 12.62 -6.47
N TYR A 447 18.79 11.82 -5.43
CA TYR A 447 19.75 10.72 -5.35
C TYR A 447 19.03 9.40 -5.11
N THR A 448 19.46 8.36 -5.83
CA THR A 448 19.06 6.98 -5.59
C THR A 448 20.32 6.13 -5.49
N CYS A 449 20.62 5.71 -4.28
CA CYS A 449 21.77 4.87 -3.96
C CYS A 449 21.28 3.48 -3.55
N HIS A 450 22.19 2.51 -3.44
CA HIS A 450 21.84 1.14 -3.10
C HIS A 450 22.74 0.62 -1.98
N LEU A 451 22.10 -0.03 -1.01
CA LEU A 451 22.74 -0.84 0.02
C LEU A 451 22.56 -2.32 -0.34
N ALA A 452 23.63 -3.01 -0.62
CA ALA A 452 23.61 -4.47 -0.79
C ALA A 452 23.91 -5.16 0.55
N VAL A 453 23.04 -6.05 0.96
CA VAL A 453 23.21 -6.95 2.11
C VAL A 453 23.39 -8.34 1.56
N ARG A 454 24.60 -8.90 1.73
CA ARG A 454 24.96 -10.23 1.24
C ARG A 454 25.17 -11.18 2.39
N THR A 455 24.42 -12.27 2.43
CA THR A 455 24.45 -13.23 3.53
C THR A 455 24.40 -14.68 3.02
N ASN A 456 24.76 -15.61 3.90
CA ASN A 456 24.55 -17.03 3.68
C ASN A 456 23.07 -17.44 3.64
N GLY A 457 22.15 -16.53 3.97
CA GLY A 457 20.68 -16.69 3.92
C GLY A 457 20.02 -16.02 2.71
N GLY A 458 20.82 -15.49 1.77
CA GLY A 458 20.40 -14.77 0.57
C GLY A 458 20.96 -13.35 0.49
N ASP A 459 20.86 -12.76 -0.70
CA ASP A 459 21.30 -11.40 -0.99
C ASP A 459 20.09 -10.50 -1.18
N GLN A 460 20.16 -9.26 -0.67
CA GLN A 460 19.12 -8.25 -0.84
C GLN A 460 19.75 -6.90 -1.17
N ILE A 461 19.14 -6.19 -2.12
CA ILE A 461 19.51 -4.80 -2.44
C ILE A 461 18.41 -3.88 -1.93
N VAL A 462 18.78 -2.93 -1.06
CA VAL A 462 17.88 -1.94 -0.48
C VAL A 462 18.15 -0.59 -1.14
N PRO A 463 17.20 -0.03 -1.91
CA PRO A 463 17.35 1.33 -2.44
C PRO A 463 17.23 2.36 -1.33
N VAL A 464 18.15 3.36 -1.37
CA VAL A 464 18.19 4.51 -0.45
C VAL A 464 17.98 5.77 -1.27
N ARG A 465 16.89 6.50 -1.02
CA ARG A 465 16.53 7.72 -1.76
C ARG A 465 16.59 8.95 -0.88
N PHE A 466 17.03 10.05 -1.44
CA PHE A 466 16.99 11.37 -0.81
C PHE A 466 17.12 12.47 -1.86
N ILE A 467 16.71 13.68 -1.50
CA ILE A 467 16.81 14.86 -2.36
C ILE A 467 17.65 15.90 -1.62
N VAL A 468 18.76 16.31 -2.22
CA VAL A 468 19.64 17.37 -1.67
C VAL A 468 19.11 18.73 -2.11
N ARG A 469 19.05 19.67 -1.18
CA ARG A 469 18.64 21.07 -1.42
C ARG A 469 19.66 22.05 -0.85
N PRO A 470 19.81 23.26 -1.43
CA PRO A 470 20.64 24.30 -0.86
C PRO A 470 20.22 24.66 0.58
N ALA A 471 21.19 24.96 1.44
CA ALA A 471 20.89 25.44 2.78
C ALA A 471 20.12 26.77 2.72
N GLY A 472 19.00 26.87 3.49
CA GLY A 472 18.18 28.08 3.55
C GLY A 472 16.84 28.04 2.83
N PHE A 473 16.43 26.95 2.19
CA PHE A 473 15.06 26.71 1.75
C PHE A 473 14.16 26.25 2.93
N GLY A 474 14.22 26.97 4.04
CA GLY A 474 13.25 26.89 5.11
C GLY A 474 11.93 27.51 4.69
N SER A 475 10.86 26.99 5.21
CA SER A 475 9.43 27.15 5.01
C SER A 475 8.82 28.58 4.99
N THR A 476 9.48 29.58 4.41
CA THR A 476 8.94 30.91 4.17
C THR A 476 9.57 31.50 2.92
N GLY A 477 9.11 31.10 1.77
CA GLY A 477 9.51 31.67 0.50
C GLY A 477 8.31 31.98 -0.33
N SER A 478 7.85 33.26 -0.32
CA SER A 478 7.01 33.82 -1.35
C SER A 478 7.60 33.49 -2.73
N MET A 479 6.76 32.98 -3.62
CA MET A 479 7.11 32.80 -5.03
C MET A 479 7.72 34.08 -5.60
N PRO A 480 8.78 34.03 -6.39
CA PRO A 480 9.22 35.17 -7.19
C PRO A 480 8.08 35.53 -8.17
N ARG A 481 7.69 36.80 -8.16
CA ARG A 481 6.76 37.35 -9.14
C ARG A 481 7.36 37.18 -10.54
N ILE A 482 6.63 36.49 -11.40
CA ILE A 482 6.92 36.45 -12.84
C ILE A 482 6.70 37.88 -13.36
N PRO A 483 7.69 38.49 -14.06
CA PRO A 483 7.44 39.75 -14.73
C PRO A 483 6.46 39.51 -15.87
N SER A 484 5.41 40.31 -15.89
CA SER A 484 4.46 40.43 -17.01
C SER A 484 5.19 40.95 -18.24
N VAL A 485 5.20 40.17 -19.31
CA VAL A 485 5.21 40.62 -20.72
C VAL A 485 4.21 39.77 -21.48
#